data_b17f170e53bf1d79572cef7196d8b561
#
_entry.id   b17f170e53bf1d79572cef7196d8b561
#
_cell.length_a   1.000
_cell.length_b   1.000
_cell.length_c   1.000
_cell.angle_alpha   90.00
_cell.angle_beta   90.00
_cell.angle_gamma   90.00
#
_symmetry.space_group_name_H-M   'P 1'
#
loop_
_entity.id
_entity.type
_entity.pdbx_description
1 polymer ?
#
loop_
_entity_poly.entity_id
_entity_poly.type
_entity_poly.pdbx_seq_one_letter_code
_entity_poly.pdbx_strand_id
1 'polypeptide(L)'
;MKNSNNYHDETAKENILQLRKLQEELPRFCRQYFRGIEQTTAPRTRLAYAYDLGVFFEFLHKNNSVLSKMDITEFPLSVLDQITKADIEEYLEYLSYYVKDDGTEYTNDERGKRRKLASLRSFYNYFF
;
A
#
# COMPACT_ATOMS: atom_id res chain seq x y z
N MET A 1 10.85 -30.26 -14.78
CA MET A 1 9.43 -30.07 -14.43
C MET A 1 9.23 -29.73 -12.97
N LYS A 2 9.65 -30.61 -12.08
CA LYS A 2 9.54 -30.34 -10.64
C LYS A 2 10.27 -29.08 -10.21
N ASN A 3 11.43 -28.79 -10.80
CA ASN A 3 12.21 -27.59 -10.46
C ASN A 3 11.47 -26.31 -10.81
N SER A 4 10.78 -26.26 -11.93
CA SER A 4 10.00 -25.10 -12.34
C SER A 4 8.82 -24.86 -11.40
N ASN A 5 8.07 -25.92 -11.09
CA ASN A 5 6.95 -25.84 -10.15
C ASN A 5 7.42 -25.47 -8.76
N ASN A 6 8.53 -26.06 -8.30
CA ASN A 6 9.11 -25.73 -6.99
C ASN A 6 9.54 -24.26 -6.92
N TYR A 7 10.12 -23.75 -8.00
CA TYR A 7 10.52 -22.34 -8.07
C TYR A 7 9.32 -21.42 -7.94
N HIS A 8 8.25 -21.67 -8.68
CA HIS A 8 7.05 -20.85 -8.62
C HIS A 8 6.39 -20.92 -7.24
N ASP A 9 6.32 -22.10 -6.65
CA ASP A 9 5.74 -22.29 -5.32
C ASP A 9 6.57 -21.56 -4.25
N GLU A 10 7.90 -21.63 -4.33
CA GLU A 10 8.77 -20.94 -3.39
C GLU A 10 8.66 -19.41 -3.53
N THR A 11 8.57 -18.91 -4.77
CA THR A 11 8.40 -17.49 -5.03
C THR A 11 7.07 -16.99 -4.49
N ALA A 12 6.00 -17.74 -4.73
CA ALA A 12 4.68 -17.40 -4.21
C ALA A 12 4.67 -17.39 -2.68
N LYS A 13 5.32 -18.37 -2.07
CA LYS A 13 5.44 -18.46 -0.61
C LYS A 13 6.19 -17.26 -0.06
N GLU A 14 7.31 -16.89 -0.67
CA GLU A 14 8.09 -15.72 -0.24
C GLU A 14 7.27 -14.44 -0.33
N ASN A 15 6.52 -14.27 -1.41
CA ASN A 15 5.66 -13.11 -1.61
C ASN A 15 4.55 -13.06 -0.56
N ILE A 16 3.96 -14.20 -0.23
CA ILE A 16 2.92 -14.28 0.81
C ILE A 16 3.50 -13.91 2.18
N LEU A 17 4.68 -14.43 2.51
CA LEU A 17 5.32 -14.11 3.79
C LEU A 17 5.68 -12.63 3.89
N GLN A 18 6.20 -12.05 2.81
CA GLN A 18 6.51 -10.63 2.77
C GLN A 18 5.24 -9.78 2.88
N LEU A 19 4.16 -10.19 2.21
CA LEU A 19 2.86 -9.52 2.31
C LEU A 19 2.34 -9.51 3.75
N ARG A 20 2.42 -10.64 4.44
CA ARG A 20 1.99 -10.74 5.84
C ARG A 20 2.79 -9.79 6.73
N LYS A 21 4.09 -9.69 6.48
CA LYS A 21 4.97 -8.80 7.21
C LYS A 21 4.60 -7.33 6.98
N LEU A 22 4.36 -6.95 5.73
CA LEU A 22 3.95 -5.59 5.40
C LEU A 22 2.60 -5.22 6.01
N GLN A 23 1.66 -6.17 6.08
CA GLN A 23 0.36 -5.92 6.68
C GLN A 23 0.45 -5.56 8.16
N GLU A 24 1.48 -6.01 8.85
CA GLU A 24 1.69 -5.65 10.25
C GLU A 24 1.99 -4.15 10.43
N GLU A 25 2.45 -3.49 9.37
CA GLU A 25 2.77 -2.06 9.36
C GLU A 25 1.66 -1.20 8.80
N LEU A 26 0.60 -1.80 8.28
CA LEU A 26 -0.55 -1.11 7.68
C LEU A 26 -1.70 -1.01 8.67
N PRO A 27 -2.65 -0.09 8.45
CA PRO A 27 -3.89 -0.07 9.24
C PRO A 27 -4.54 -1.45 9.25
N ARG A 28 -5.11 -1.82 10.39
CA ARG A 28 -5.68 -3.16 10.56
C ARG A 28 -6.80 -3.48 9.58
N PHE A 29 -7.56 -2.47 9.17
CA PHE A 29 -8.64 -2.68 8.19
C PHE A 29 -8.12 -3.13 6.81
N CYS A 30 -6.84 -2.91 6.50
CA CYS A 30 -6.24 -3.37 5.25
C CYS A 30 -6.24 -4.90 5.12
N ARG A 31 -6.25 -5.62 6.25
CA ARG A 31 -6.31 -7.09 6.22
C ARG A 31 -7.58 -7.59 5.56
N GLN A 32 -8.69 -6.88 5.77
CA GLN A 32 -9.96 -7.20 5.14
C GLN A 32 -9.84 -7.07 3.61
N TYR A 33 -9.21 -6.00 3.15
CA TYR A 33 -8.97 -5.78 1.72
C TYR A 33 -8.17 -6.92 1.10
N PHE A 34 -7.02 -7.26 1.68
CA PHE A 34 -6.15 -8.30 1.14
C PHE A 34 -6.81 -9.67 1.16
N ARG A 35 -7.63 -9.95 2.15
CA ARG A 35 -8.42 -11.17 2.19
C ARG A 35 -9.47 -11.18 1.07
N GLY A 36 -10.11 -10.03 0.85
CA GLY A 36 -11.17 -9.90 -0.16
C GLY A 36 -10.67 -10.07 -1.58
N ILE A 37 -9.43 -9.70 -1.88
CA ILE A 37 -8.88 -9.80 -3.24
C ILE A 37 -8.01 -11.05 -3.44
N GLU A 38 -7.90 -11.91 -2.44
CA GLU A 38 -6.99 -13.06 -2.50
C GLU A 38 -7.28 -13.99 -3.67
N GLN A 39 -8.57 -14.23 -3.95
CA GLN A 39 -8.97 -15.18 -4.98
C GLN A 39 -8.83 -14.65 -6.41
N THR A 40 -8.77 -13.34 -6.56
CA THR A 40 -8.75 -12.69 -7.88
C THR A 40 -7.41 -12.09 -8.25
N THR A 41 -6.41 -12.20 -7.37
CA THR A 41 -5.09 -11.61 -7.58
C THR A 41 -3.99 -12.60 -7.22
N ALA A 42 -2.85 -12.50 -7.92
CA ALA A 42 -1.67 -13.27 -7.57
C ALA A 42 -0.97 -12.67 -6.33
N PRO A 43 -0.21 -13.48 -5.58
CA PRO A 43 0.55 -12.96 -4.43
C PRO A 43 1.46 -11.78 -4.77
N ARG A 44 2.09 -11.81 -5.94
CA ARG A 44 2.95 -10.72 -6.41
C ARG A 44 2.20 -9.41 -6.57
N THR A 45 0.97 -9.47 -7.08
CA THR A 45 0.11 -8.30 -7.24
C THR A 45 -0.28 -7.72 -5.88
N ARG A 46 -0.69 -8.59 -4.96
CA ARG A 46 -1.04 -8.15 -3.61
C ARG A 46 0.14 -7.52 -2.89
N LEU A 47 1.34 -8.08 -3.08
CA LEU A 47 2.55 -7.53 -2.50
C LEU A 47 2.82 -6.11 -3.02
N ALA A 48 2.68 -5.90 -4.32
CA ALA A 48 2.83 -4.58 -4.92
C ALA A 48 1.81 -3.58 -4.35
N TYR A 49 0.56 -4.01 -4.19
CA TYR A 49 -0.48 -3.17 -3.57
C TYR A 49 -0.12 -2.82 -2.12
N ALA A 50 0.43 -3.76 -1.37
CA ALA A 50 0.81 -3.50 0.02
C ALA A 50 1.91 -2.45 0.11
N TYR A 51 2.91 -2.50 -0.76
CA TYR A 51 3.95 -1.48 -0.83
C TYR A 51 3.36 -0.11 -1.16
N ASP A 52 2.49 -0.06 -2.15
CA ASP A 52 1.86 1.21 -2.57
C ASP A 52 1.00 1.81 -1.46
N LEU A 53 0.20 0.97 -0.77
CA LEU A 53 -0.60 1.43 0.35
C LEU A 53 0.28 1.91 1.51
N GLY A 54 1.40 1.25 1.74
CA GLY A 54 2.36 1.68 2.75
C GLY A 54 2.84 3.11 2.51
N VAL A 55 3.17 3.43 1.27
CA VAL A 55 3.60 4.79 0.91
C VAL A 55 2.49 5.81 1.18
N PHE A 56 1.25 5.47 0.82
CA PHE A 56 0.10 6.35 1.04
C PHE A 56 -0.14 6.61 2.53
N PHE A 57 -0.17 5.58 3.34
CA PHE A 57 -0.41 5.74 4.78
C PHE A 57 0.74 6.45 5.50
N GLU A 58 1.98 6.23 5.07
CA GLU A 58 3.12 7.00 5.57
C GLU A 58 2.97 8.49 5.23
N PHE A 59 2.52 8.80 4.01
CA PHE A 59 2.25 10.18 3.61
C PHE A 59 1.20 10.81 4.53
N LEU A 60 0.09 10.13 4.76
CA LEU A 60 -0.96 10.63 5.65
C LEU A 60 -0.44 10.85 7.06
N HIS A 61 0.36 9.92 7.56
CA HIS A 61 0.95 10.02 8.89
C HIS A 61 1.85 11.25 9.02
N LYS A 62 2.63 11.56 8.00
CA LYS A 62 3.55 12.71 8.02
C LYS A 62 2.85 14.05 7.84
N ASN A 63 1.78 14.09 7.07
CA ASN A 63 1.19 15.35 6.60
C ASN A 63 -0.15 15.72 7.26
N ASN A 64 -0.73 14.83 8.06
CA ASN A 64 -1.98 15.10 8.76
C ASN A 64 -1.69 15.26 10.25
N SER A 65 -2.09 16.39 10.81
CA SER A 65 -1.77 16.75 12.21
C SER A 65 -2.40 15.80 13.23
N VAL A 66 -3.55 15.23 12.92
CA VAL A 66 -4.24 14.27 13.79
C VAL A 66 -3.58 12.90 13.66
N LEU A 67 -3.40 12.44 12.41
CA LEU A 67 -2.86 11.11 12.13
C LEU A 67 -1.39 10.98 12.53
N SER A 68 -0.64 12.08 12.53
CA SER A 68 0.77 12.06 12.94
C SER A 68 0.96 11.66 14.41
N LYS A 69 -0.10 11.77 15.21
CA LYS A 69 -0.07 11.48 16.65
C LYS A 69 -0.48 10.07 17.00
N MET A 70 -0.90 9.27 16.02
CA MET A 70 -1.30 7.89 16.27
C MET A 70 -0.49 6.94 15.41
N ASP A 71 -0.41 5.69 15.84
CA ASP A 71 0.26 4.65 15.08
C ASP A 71 -0.55 4.36 13.80
N ILE A 72 0.14 4.14 12.70
CA ILE A 72 -0.51 3.84 11.41
C ILE A 72 -1.44 2.65 11.52
N THR A 73 -1.03 1.62 12.29
CA THR A 73 -1.85 0.40 12.46
C THR A 73 -3.19 0.68 13.12
N GLU A 74 -3.32 1.80 13.81
CA GLU A 74 -4.53 2.19 14.54
C GLU A 74 -5.42 3.15 13.76
N PHE A 75 -5.05 3.54 12.56
CA PHE A 75 -5.90 4.41 11.73
C PHE A 75 -7.27 3.76 11.56
N PRO A 76 -8.36 4.49 11.87
CA PRO A 76 -9.70 3.95 11.65
C PRO A 76 -10.08 3.97 10.17
N LEU A 77 -10.99 3.09 9.78
CA LEU A 77 -11.49 3.04 8.39
C LEU A 77 -12.07 4.40 7.96
N SER A 78 -12.65 5.16 8.89
CA SER A 78 -13.22 6.47 8.61
C SER A 78 -12.22 7.48 8.05
N VAL A 79 -10.92 7.24 8.19
CA VAL A 79 -9.88 8.08 7.56
C VAL A 79 -10.11 8.17 6.06
N LEU A 80 -10.56 7.08 5.44
CA LEU A 80 -10.77 7.04 3.99
C LEU A 80 -11.86 8.03 3.53
N ASP A 81 -12.86 8.27 4.36
CA ASP A 81 -13.93 9.23 4.07
C ASP A 81 -13.47 10.67 4.13
N GLN A 82 -12.36 10.93 4.78
CA GLN A 82 -11.85 12.29 5.04
C GLN A 82 -10.85 12.75 3.99
N ILE A 83 -10.43 11.85 3.10
CA ILE A 83 -9.46 12.17 2.05
C ILE A 83 -10.15 12.99 0.96
N THR A 84 -9.62 14.17 0.70
CA THR A 84 -10.18 15.09 -0.29
C THR A 84 -9.38 15.03 -1.60
N LYS A 85 -9.93 15.67 -2.63
CA LYS A 85 -9.21 15.84 -3.90
C LYS A 85 -7.87 16.55 -3.68
N ALA A 86 -7.86 17.57 -2.83
CA ALA A 86 -6.63 18.31 -2.50
C ALA A 86 -5.59 17.39 -1.86
N ASP A 87 -6.01 16.49 -0.97
CA ASP A 87 -5.11 15.52 -0.35
C ASP A 87 -4.46 14.61 -1.40
N ILE A 88 -5.24 14.17 -2.38
CA ILE A 88 -4.72 13.33 -3.47
C ILE A 88 -3.72 14.11 -4.33
N GLU A 89 -4.01 15.38 -4.62
CA GLU A 89 -3.10 16.22 -5.38
C GLU A 89 -1.77 16.42 -4.63
N GLU A 90 -1.82 16.64 -3.32
CA GLU A 90 -0.62 16.72 -2.49
C GLU A 90 0.14 15.40 -2.47
N TYR A 91 -0.58 14.28 -2.41
CA TYR A 91 0.04 12.96 -2.46
C TYR A 91 0.79 12.74 -3.78
N LEU A 92 0.19 13.10 -4.90
CA LEU A 92 0.83 12.96 -6.21
C LEU A 92 2.08 13.84 -6.32
N GLU A 93 2.04 15.04 -5.76
CA GLU A 93 3.21 15.92 -5.68
C GLU A 93 4.30 15.31 -4.79
N TYR A 94 3.92 14.79 -3.62
CA TYR A 94 4.83 14.10 -2.71
C TYR A 94 5.54 12.94 -3.41
N LEU A 95 4.84 12.18 -4.24
CA LEU A 95 5.42 11.03 -4.96
C LEU A 95 6.53 11.41 -5.93
N SER A 96 6.61 12.66 -6.35
CA SER A 96 7.70 13.11 -7.24
C SER A 96 9.06 12.88 -6.59
N TYR A 97 9.15 13.10 -5.28
CA TYR A 97 10.35 12.84 -4.51
C TYR A 97 9.99 12.72 -3.03
N TYR A 98 10.38 11.62 -2.40
CA TYR A 98 10.21 11.46 -0.95
C TYR A 98 11.32 10.60 -0.37
N VAL A 99 11.53 10.74 0.94
CA VAL A 99 12.54 10.01 1.68
C VAL A 99 11.84 9.20 2.77
N LYS A 100 12.18 7.91 2.86
CA LYS A 100 11.67 7.06 3.93
C LYS A 100 12.48 7.26 5.20
N ASP A 101 11.96 6.74 6.33
CA ASP A 101 12.59 6.88 7.63
C ASP A 101 14.01 6.29 7.68
N ASP A 102 14.29 5.29 6.85
CA ASP A 102 15.62 4.68 6.74
C ASP A 102 16.59 5.50 5.88
N GLY A 103 16.17 6.66 5.38
CA GLY A 103 16.98 7.52 4.54
C GLY A 103 16.94 7.20 3.05
N THR A 104 16.23 6.16 2.63
CA THR A 104 16.12 5.79 1.23
C THR A 104 15.30 6.83 0.46
N GLU A 105 15.83 7.29 -0.66
CA GLU A 105 15.19 8.28 -1.52
C GLU A 105 14.43 7.60 -2.64
N TYR A 106 13.26 8.13 -2.95
CA TYR A 106 12.39 7.62 -4.01
C TYR A 106 11.91 8.75 -4.90
N THR A 107 11.80 8.45 -6.20
CA THR A 107 11.19 9.34 -7.18
C THR A 107 10.15 8.56 -7.97
N ASN A 108 9.14 9.26 -8.46
CA ASN A 108 8.14 8.68 -9.35
C ASN A 108 7.90 9.64 -10.50
N ASP A 109 7.96 9.12 -11.72
CA ASP A 109 7.51 9.82 -12.90
C ASP A 109 5.99 9.71 -13.03
N GLU A 110 5.42 10.23 -14.11
CA GLU A 110 3.98 10.19 -14.33
C GLU A 110 3.43 8.76 -14.36
N ARG A 111 4.19 7.82 -14.92
CA ARG A 111 3.79 6.42 -14.99
C ARG A 111 3.75 5.79 -13.60
N GLY A 112 4.76 6.06 -12.79
CA GLY A 112 4.81 5.56 -11.41
C GLY A 112 3.69 6.12 -10.56
N LYS A 113 3.38 7.40 -10.72
CA LYS A 113 2.26 8.05 -10.03
C LYS A 113 0.92 7.43 -10.43
N ARG A 114 0.70 7.20 -11.72
CA ARG A 114 -0.54 6.58 -12.21
C ARG A 114 -0.70 5.17 -11.66
N ARG A 115 0.38 4.40 -11.58
CA ARG A 115 0.35 3.05 -11.02
C ARG A 115 -0.06 3.08 -9.55
N LYS A 116 0.54 3.97 -8.77
CA LYS A 116 0.20 4.10 -7.34
C LYS A 116 -1.22 4.60 -7.13
N LEU A 117 -1.68 5.51 -7.98
CA LEU A 117 -3.05 5.99 -7.94
C LEU A 117 -4.04 4.89 -8.29
N ALA A 118 -3.70 4.02 -9.24
CA ALA A 118 -4.54 2.87 -9.59
C ALA A 118 -4.66 1.87 -8.43
N SER A 119 -3.57 1.62 -7.71
CA SER A 119 -3.59 0.78 -6.50
C SER A 119 -4.53 1.36 -5.45
N LEU A 120 -4.45 2.67 -5.24
CA LEU A 120 -5.29 3.37 -4.27
C LEU A 120 -6.76 3.31 -4.68
N ARG A 121 -7.04 3.48 -5.98
CA ARG A 121 -8.41 3.39 -6.52
C ARG A 121 -9.00 2.00 -6.30
N SER A 122 -8.23 0.94 -6.55
CA SER A 122 -8.66 -0.44 -6.29
C SER A 122 -9.03 -0.62 -4.82
N PHE A 123 -8.21 -0.09 -3.93
CA PHE A 123 -8.41 -0.15 -2.50
C PHE A 123 -9.72 0.56 -2.09
N TYR A 124 -9.92 1.78 -2.58
CA TYR A 124 -11.16 2.51 -2.30
C TYR A 124 -12.39 1.80 -2.84
N ASN A 125 -12.30 1.25 -4.06
CA ASN A 125 -13.42 0.53 -4.66
C ASN A 125 -13.84 -0.69 -3.84
N TYR A 126 -12.91 -1.31 -3.15
CA TYR A 126 -13.25 -2.45 -2.28
C TYR A 126 -14.15 -2.02 -1.12
N PHE A 127 -13.89 -0.87 -0.50
CA PHE A 127 -14.65 -0.41 0.66
C PHE A 127 -15.90 0.40 0.30
N PHE A 128 -15.92 0.95 -0.87
CA PHE A 128 -16.99 1.83 -1.34
C PHE A 128 -17.47 1.45 -2.73
#